data_9e2c574446aa8be41a1e75d58f5cd0ce
#
_entry.id   9e2c574446aa8be41a1e75d58f5cd0ce
#
_cell.length_a   1.000
_cell.length_b   1.000
_cell.length_c   1.000
_cell.angle_alpha   90.00
_cell.angle_beta   90.00
_cell.angle_gamma   90.00
#
_symmetry.space_group_name_H-M   'P 1'
#
loop_
_entity.id
_entity.type
_entity.pdbx_description
1 polymer ?
#
loop_
_entity_poly.entity_id
_entity_poly.type
_entity_poly.pdbx_seq_one_letter_code
_entity_poly.pdbx_strand_id
1 'polypeptide(L)'
;MCANRWVTVTRVTRRAAEIRLDALLRTACDVIVERGLANTRTADVAQAAGVSQALVFYHFATKERLLAQAFAYAVEQDLARLDGVVHSTAPPLTKVRRILKLYTPAGRATSWSMWIDGWSESLRAPELEKLSRRLDLRWRQDLATVISDGVRDGTFDCVDPAGAAWRIKAVMDGLAVQLAVHDRVISRRQFTDWIRLVAARELSLDPADLD
;
A
#
# COMPACT_ATOMS: atom_id res chain seq x y z
N MET A 1 -47.10 11.57 11.96
CA MET A 1 -45.95 10.84 12.51
C MET A 1 -45.54 9.69 11.58
N CYS A 2 -45.04 9.91 10.34
CA CYS A 2 -44.65 8.87 9.38
C CYS A 2 -43.34 9.14 8.61
N ALA A 3 -42.51 10.09 9.03
CA ALA A 3 -41.32 10.50 8.25
C ALA A 3 -39.99 9.72 8.58
N ASN A 4 -39.93 8.94 9.67
CA ASN A 4 -38.65 8.38 10.15
C ASN A 4 -38.36 6.92 9.75
N ARG A 5 -39.31 6.22 9.09
CA ARG A 5 -39.12 4.78 8.79
C ARG A 5 -38.27 4.52 7.54
N TRP A 6 -38.32 5.41 6.55
CA TRP A 6 -37.60 5.26 5.27
C TRP A 6 -36.11 5.57 5.36
N VAL A 7 -35.68 6.51 6.22
CA VAL A 7 -34.26 6.88 6.41
C VAL A 7 -33.49 5.77 7.10
N THR A 8 -34.11 5.07 8.04
CA THR A 8 -33.47 3.99 8.80
C THR A 8 -33.23 2.74 7.95
N VAL A 9 -34.18 2.38 7.09
CA VAL A 9 -34.10 1.21 6.18
C VAL A 9 -33.01 1.42 5.14
N THR A 10 -32.93 2.62 4.54
CA THR A 10 -31.92 2.95 3.53
C THR A 10 -30.49 2.92 4.12
N ARG A 11 -30.33 3.34 5.37
CA ARG A 11 -29.03 3.36 6.06
C ARG A 11 -28.55 1.95 6.44
N VAL A 12 -29.45 1.06 6.86
CA VAL A 12 -29.13 -0.34 7.21
C VAL A 12 -28.81 -1.15 5.97
N THR A 13 -29.54 -0.99 4.87
CA THR A 13 -29.28 -1.69 3.60
C THR A 13 -27.98 -1.23 2.96
N ARG A 14 -27.66 0.06 3.02
CA ARG A 14 -26.39 0.62 2.53
C ARG A 14 -25.20 0.07 3.32
N ARG A 15 -25.28 0.05 4.65
CA ARG A 15 -24.22 -0.50 5.52
C ARG A 15 -24.03 -2.01 5.31
N ALA A 16 -25.08 -2.77 5.08
CA ALA A 16 -24.99 -4.19 4.76
C ALA A 16 -24.36 -4.45 3.38
N ALA A 17 -24.61 -3.56 2.40
CA ALA A 17 -23.96 -3.62 1.08
C ALA A 17 -22.49 -3.25 1.14
N GLU A 18 -22.12 -2.22 1.92
CA GLU A 18 -20.74 -1.82 2.16
C GLU A 18 -19.92 -2.93 2.85
N ILE A 19 -20.49 -3.60 3.87
CA ILE A 19 -19.86 -4.75 4.55
C ILE A 19 -19.64 -5.92 3.57
N ARG A 20 -20.58 -6.16 2.66
CA ARG A 20 -20.44 -7.22 1.65
C ARG A 20 -19.36 -6.89 0.62
N LEU A 21 -19.25 -5.63 0.21
CA LEU A 21 -18.23 -5.17 -0.72
C LEU A 21 -16.82 -5.30 -0.10
N ASP A 22 -16.65 -4.87 1.15
CA ASP A 22 -15.39 -5.01 1.88
C ASP A 22 -14.96 -6.49 2.02
N ALA A 23 -15.89 -7.37 2.38
CA ALA A 23 -15.64 -8.80 2.46
C ALA A 23 -15.24 -9.40 1.10
N LEU A 24 -15.90 -8.97 0.02
CA LEU A 24 -15.58 -9.39 -1.35
C LEU A 24 -14.20 -8.92 -1.79
N LEU A 25 -13.82 -7.67 -1.49
CA LEU A 25 -12.51 -7.13 -1.81
C LEU A 25 -11.41 -7.83 -1.03
N ARG A 26 -11.63 -8.13 0.25
CA ARG A 26 -10.70 -8.90 1.07
C ARG A 26 -10.48 -10.30 0.49
N THR A 27 -11.57 -11.02 0.17
CA THR A 27 -11.46 -12.33 -0.48
C THR A 27 -10.76 -12.24 -1.84
N ALA A 28 -11.03 -11.19 -2.63
CA ALA A 28 -10.34 -10.97 -3.90
C ALA A 28 -8.83 -10.77 -3.69
N CYS A 29 -8.41 -10.03 -2.66
CA CYS A 29 -6.99 -9.89 -2.31
C CYS A 29 -6.35 -11.23 -1.98
N ASP A 30 -7.02 -12.07 -1.17
CA ASP A 30 -6.51 -13.40 -0.80
C ASP A 30 -6.32 -14.29 -2.05
N VAL A 31 -7.30 -14.30 -2.96
CA VAL A 31 -7.23 -15.05 -4.22
C VAL A 31 -6.13 -14.52 -5.14
N ILE A 32 -5.96 -13.18 -5.22
CA ILE A 32 -4.91 -12.56 -6.02
C ILE A 32 -3.52 -12.92 -5.47
N VAL A 33 -3.34 -12.92 -4.16
CA VAL A 33 -2.06 -13.29 -3.53
C VAL A 33 -1.70 -14.75 -3.79
N GLU A 34 -2.69 -15.63 -3.86
CA GLU A 34 -2.48 -17.05 -4.13
C GLU A 34 -2.18 -17.32 -5.62
N ARG A 35 -2.85 -16.62 -6.55
CA ARG A 35 -2.85 -16.94 -7.98
C ARG A 35 -2.11 -15.92 -8.85
N GLY A 36 -1.84 -14.75 -8.35
CA GLY A 36 -1.39 -13.58 -9.10
C GLY A 36 -2.54 -12.83 -9.78
N LEU A 37 -2.34 -11.53 -10.02
CA LEU A 37 -3.34 -10.66 -10.69
C LEU A 37 -3.76 -11.18 -12.06
N ALA A 38 -2.81 -11.54 -12.91
CA ALA A 38 -3.07 -12.02 -14.29
C ALA A 38 -3.96 -13.27 -14.32
N ASN A 39 -3.72 -14.21 -13.39
CA ASN A 39 -4.37 -15.53 -13.38
C ASN A 39 -5.69 -15.55 -12.60
N THR A 40 -6.02 -14.51 -11.84
CA THR A 40 -7.25 -14.43 -11.06
C THR A 40 -8.45 -14.24 -11.97
N ARG A 41 -9.49 -15.08 -11.79
CA ARG A 41 -10.77 -15.00 -12.51
C ARG A 41 -11.89 -14.58 -11.56
N THR A 42 -12.91 -13.92 -12.09
CA THR A 42 -14.11 -13.55 -11.30
C THR A 42 -14.80 -14.76 -10.68
N ALA A 43 -14.76 -15.91 -11.34
CA ALA A 43 -15.29 -17.17 -10.82
C ALA A 43 -14.52 -17.67 -9.59
N ASP A 44 -13.19 -17.51 -9.55
CA ASP A 44 -12.37 -17.92 -8.40
C ASP A 44 -12.73 -17.08 -7.17
N VAL A 45 -12.91 -15.77 -7.36
CA VAL A 45 -13.32 -14.86 -6.28
C VAL A 45 -14.74 -15.16 -5.81
N ALA A 46 -15.68 -15.43 -6.74
CA ALA A 46 -17.05 -15.82 -6.40
C ALA A 46 -17.09 -17.10 -5.57
N GLN A 47 -16.33 -18.12 -5.99
CA GLN A 47 -16.21 -19.38 -5.28
C GLN A 47 -15.62 -19.21 -3.87
N ALA A 48 -14.51 -18.49 -3.75
CA ALA A 48 -13.85 -18.24 -2.47
C ALA A 48 -14.72 -17.43 -1.51
N ALA A 49 -15.53 -16.49 -2.03
CA ALA A 49 -16.45 -15.67 -1.24
C ALA A 49 -17.78 -16.38 -0.93
N GLY A 50 -18.05 -17.55 -1.50
CA GLY A 50 -19.33 -18.27 -1.32
C GLY A 50 -20.52 -17.53 -1.93
N VAL A 51 -20.32 -16.81 -3.02
CA VAL A 51 -21.37 -16.01 -3.70
C VAL A 51 -21.51 -16.40 -5.18
N SER A 52 -22.56 -15.95 -5.83
CA SER A 52 -22.72 -16.13 -7.28
C SER A 52 -21.77 -15.21 -8.04
N GLN A 53 -21.30 -15.66 -9.21
CA GLN A 53 -20.52 -14.81 -10.12
C GLN A 53 -21.31 -13.58 -10.59
N ALA A 54 -22.63 -13.70 -10.70
CA ALA A 54 -23.51 -12.58 -11.00
C ALA A 54 -23.43 -11.46 -9.95
N LEU A 55 -23.29 -11.81 -8.67
CA LEU A 55 -23.12 -10.82 -7.60
C LEU A 55 -21.76 -10.11 -7.71
N VAL A 56 -20.70 -10.82 -8.09
CA VAL A 56 -19.37 -10.21 -8.34
C VAL A 56 -19.47 -9.21 -9.50
N PHE A 57 -20.11 -9.59 -10.61
CA PHE A 57 -20.33 -8.66 -11.74
C PHE A 57 -21.25 -7.50 -11.40
N TYR A 58 -22.23 -7.70 -10.53
CA TYR A 58 -23.08 -6.59 -10.04
C TYR A 58 -22.26 -5.52 -9.32
N HIS A 59 -21.26 -5.89 -8.52
CA HIS A 59 -20.42 -4.93 -7.80
C HIS A 59 -19.32 -4.32 -8.66
N PHE A 60 -18.70 -5.09 -9.54
CA PHE A 60 -17.46 -4.66 -10.22
C PHE A 60 -17.62 -4.43 -11.72
N ALA A 61 -18.70 -4.89 -12.31
CA ALA A 61 -19.01 -4.83 -13.75
C ALA A 61 -18.02 -5.61 -14.64
N THR A 62 -16.70 -5.52 -14.43
CA THR A 62 -15.67 -6.22 -15.20
C THR A 62 -14.62 -6.86 -14.31
N LYS A 63 -13.84 -7.82 -14.87
CA LYS A 63 -12.67 -8.41 -14.21
C LYS A 63 -11.64 -7.35 -13.87
N GLU A 64 -11.33 -6.47 -14.81
CA GLU A 64 -10.32 -5.43 -14.67
C GLU A 64 -10.65 -4.48 -13.52
N ARG A 65 -11.92 -4.10 -13.38
CA ARG A 65 -12.39 -3.29 -12.25
C ARG A 65 -12.30 -4.02 -10.91
N LEU A 66 -12.65 -5.30 -10.87
CA LEU A 66 -12.47 -6.12 -9.67
C LEU A 66 -11.00 -6.12 -9.24
N LEU A 67 -10.08 -6.42 -10.16
CA LEU A 67 -8.65 -6.49 -9.86
C LEU A 67 -8.08 -5.12 -9.44
N ALA A 68 -8.46 -4.05 -10.13
CA ALA A 68 -8.04 -2.69 -9.78
C ALA A 68 -8.57 -2.27 -8.38
N GLN A 69 -9.83 -2.59 -8.06
CA GLN A 69 -10.38 -2.27 -6.75
C GLN A 69 -9.79 -3.13 -5.63
N ALA A 70 -9.49 -4.41 -5.88
CA ALA A 70 -8.80 -5.26 -4.91
C ALA A 70 -7.36 -4.77 -4.66
N PHE A 71 -6.64 -4.37 -5.72
CA PHE A 71 -5.32 -3.75 -5.60
C PHE A 71 -5.39 -2.45 -4.78
N ALA A 72 -6.33 -1.54 -5.12
CA ALA A 72 -6.54 -0.32 -4.36
C ALA A 72 -6.83 -0.61 -2.87
N TYR A 73 -7.71 -1.55 -2.60
CA TYR A 73 -8.10 -1.94 -1.24
C TYR A 73 -6.90 -2.41 -0.41
N ALA A 74 -6.04 -3.26 -0.97
CA ALA A 74 -4.83 -3.73 -0.28
C ALA A 74 -3.85 -2.60 0.01
N VAL A 75 -3.60 -1.74 -0.98
CA VAL A 75 -2.63 -0.64 -0.88
C VAL A 75 -3.15 0.50 0.01
N GLU A 76 -4.45 0.80 -0.02
CA GLU A 76 -5.05 1.84 0.82
C GLU A 76 -4.93 1.52 2.33
N GLN A 77 -4.89 0.24 2.71
CA GLN A 77 -4.60 -0.15 4.09
C GLN A 77 -3.16 0.18 4.51
N ASP A 78 -2.20 0.01 3.61
CA ASP A 78 -0.81 0.40 3.85
C ASP A 78 -0.68 1.93 3.93
N LEU A 79 -1.35 2.65 3.02
CA LEU A 79 -1.41 4.11 3.03
C LEU A 79 -2.08 4.66 4.29
N ALA A 80 -3.12 4.04 4.79
CA ALA A 80 -3.76 4.47 6.04
C ALA A 80 -2.82 4.33 7.25
N ARG A 81 -1.97 3.29 7.27
CA ARG A 81 -0.93 3.14 8.29
C ARG A 81 0.15 4.23 8.18
N LEU A 82 0.58 4.54 6.96
CA LEU A 82 1.51 5.63 6.68
C LEU A 82 0.93 6.97 7.11
N ASP A 83 -0.31 7.25 6.75
CA ASP A 83 -1.06 8.45 7.09
C ASP A 83 -1.10 8.68 8.61
N GLY A 84 -1.35 7.60 9.38
CA GLY A 84 -1.29 7.63 10.84
C GLY A 84 0.10 7.99 11.40
N VAL A 85 1.18 7.65 10.71
CA VAL A 85 2.54 8.07 11.09
C VAL A 85 2.79 9.53 10.73
N VAL A 86 2.47 9.93 9.49
CA VAL A 86 2.71 11.28 8.97
C VAL A 86 1.99 12.34 9.78
N HIS A 87 0.72 12.10 10.13
CA HIS A 87 -0.11 13.04 10.90
C HIS A 87 0.00 12.89 12.44
N SER A 88 0.86 11.97 12.92
CA SER A 88 1.12 11.87 14.36
C SER A 88 1.88 13.11 14.88
N THR A 89 1.82 13.33 16.18
CA THR A 89 2.59 14.37 16.88
C THR A 89 4.05 13.99 17.14
N ALA A 90 4.51 12.83 16.64
CA ALA A 90 5.87 12.37 16.83
C ALA A 90 6.89 13.27 16.10
N PRO A 91 8.13 13.43 16.64
CA PRO A 91 9.20 14.15 15.97
C PRO A 91 9.52 13.55 14.59
N PRO A 92 10.03 14.36 13.62
CA PRO A 92 10.34 13.90 12.27
C PRO A 92 11.24 12.66 12.21
N LEU A 93 12.28 12.60 13.03
CA LEU A 93 13.16 11.44 13.12
C LEU A 93 12.41 10.15 13.50
N THR A 94 11.51 10.24 14.47
CA THR A 94 10.65 9.11 14.86
C THR A 94 9.68 8.71 13.76
N LYS A 95 9.15 9.67 13.00
CA LYS A 95 8.31 9.40 11.84
C LYS A 95 9.09 8.65 10.75
N VAL A 96 10.30 9.10 10.41
CA VAL A 96 11.17 8.40 9.44
C VAL A 96 11.44 6.96 9.88
N ARG A 97 11.86 6.73 11.13
CA ARG A 97 12.06 5.37 11.67
C ARG A 97 10.82 4.47 11.49
N ARG A 98 9.63 5.00 11.81
CA ARG A 98 8.36 4.27 11.67
C ARG A 98 8.03 3.99 10.20
N ILE A 99 8.27 4.94 9.30
CA ILE A 99 8.06 4.76 7.85
C ILE A 99 8.97 3.67 7.31
N LEU A 100 10.27 3.70 7.61
CA LEU A 100 11.22 2.67 7.19
C LEU A 100 10.81 1.28 7.70
N LYS A 101 10.33 1.19 8.94
CA LYS A 101 9.83 -0.05 9.54
C LYS A 101 8.54 -0.54 8.88
N LEU A 102 7.59 0.33 8.56
CA LEU A 102 6.36 -0.01 7.87
C LEU A 102 6.61 -0.60 6.48
N TYR A 103 7.64 -0.11 5.82
CA TYR A 103 8.01 -0.55 4.48
C TYR A 103 8.73 -1.90 4.45
N THR A 104 9.31 -2.32 5.57
CA THR A 104 10.04 -3.59 5.65
C THR A 104 9.08 -4.75 5.45
N PRO A 105 9.31 -5.64 4.46
CA PRO A 105 8.45 -6.80 4.24
C PRO A 105 8.37 -7.68 5.50
N ALA A 106 7.17 -7.91 6.02
CA ALA A 106 6.91 -8.72 7.21
C ALA A 106 6.11 -9.98 6.87
N GLY A 107 6.49 -11.13 7.40
CA GLY A 107 5.79 -12.40 7.20
C GLY A 107 5.80 -12.87 5.73
N ARG A 108 4.70 -13.48 5.29
CA ARG A 108 4.38 -13.60 3.85
C ARG A 108 4.04 -12.19 3.39
N ALA A 109 4.89 -11.60 2.58
CA ALA A 109 4.81 -10.20 2.14
C ALA A 109 3.62 -9.97 1.19
N THR A 110 2.41 -10.18 1.69
CA THR A 110 1.15 -10.15 0.93
C THR A 110 0.96 -8.84 0.19
N SER A 111 1.24 -7.71 0.85
CA SER A 111 1.16 -6.40 0.21
C SER A 111 2.25 -6.22 -0.85
N TRP A 112 3.45 -6.77 -0.64
CA TRP A 112 4.52 -6.69 -1.63
C TRP A 112 4.22 -7.51 -2.88
N SER A 113 3.63 -8.70 -2.75
CA SER A 113 3.17 -9.50 -3.91
C SER A 113 2.14 -8.72 -4.72
N MET A 114 1.20 -8.04 -4.05
CA MET A 114 0.22 -7.18 -4.71
C MET A 114 0.87 -6.00 -5.45
N TRP A 115 1.88 -5.34 -4.87
CA TRP A 115 2.60 -4.26 -5.52
C TRP A 115 3.37 -4.73 -6.76
N ILE A 116 4.13 -5.83 -6.64
CA ILE A 116 4.92 -6.41 -7.74
C ILE A 116 4.00 -6.81 -8.89
N ASP A 117 2.91 -7.52 -8.60
CA ASP A 117 1.90 -7.90 -9.58
C ASP A 117 1.22 -6.67 -10.20
N GLY A 118 0.87 -5.68 -9.38
CA GLY A 118 0.28 -4.42 -9.81
C GLY A 118 1.20 -3.64 -10.77
N TRP A 119 2.50 -3.55 -10.49
CA TRP A 119 3.47 -2.93 -11.39
C TRP A 119 3.63 -3.72 -12.69
N SER A 120 3.70 -5.04 -12.61
CA SER A 120 3.78 -5.90 -13.79
C SER A 120 2.58 -5.72 -14.71
N GLU A 121 1.37 -5.75 -14.17
CA GLU A 121 0.14 -5.58 -14.94
C GLU A 121 -0.08 -4.14 -15.41
N SER A 122 0.44 -3.15 -14.71
CA SER A 122 0.39 -1.73 -15.12
C SER A 122 1.07 -1.48 -16.47
N LEU A 123 2.00 -2.34 -16.89
CA LEU A 123 2.63 -2.27 -18.21
C LEU A 123 1.64 -2.54 -19.37
N ARG A 124 0.48 -3.14 -19.07
CA ARG A 124 -0.50 -3.60 -20.08
C ARG A 124 -1.92 -3.09 -19.83
N ALA A 125 -2.22 -2.63 -18.61
CA ALA A 125 -3.54 -2.21 -18.16
C ALA A 125 -3.54 -0.71 -17.76
N PRO A 126 -3.97 0.22 -18.64
CA PRO A 126 -3.89 1.66 -18.40
C PRO A 126 -4.64 2.14 -17.14
N GLU A 127 -5.75 1.49 -16.80
CA GLU A 127 -6.51 1.86 -15.58
C GLU A 127 -5.73 1.49 -14.30
N LEU A 128 -5.04 0.34 -14.32
CA LEU A 128 -4.20 -0.10 -13.21
C LEU A 128 -2.94 0.76 -13.12
N GLU A 129 -2.35 1.16 -14.26
CA GLU A 129 -1.21 2.10 -14.31
C GLU A 129 -1.55 3.43 -13.63
N LYS A 130 -2.67 4.05 -14.00
CA LYS A 130 -3.11 5.31 -13.40
C LYS A 130 -3.30 5.18 -11.89
N LEU A 131 -3.90 4.07 -11.45
CA LEU A 131 -4.12 3.79 -10.04
C LEU A 131 -2.81 3.57 -9.30
N SER A 132 -1.97 2.66 -9.78
CA SER A 132 -0.66 2.33 -9.21
C SER A 132 0.21 3.58 -9.08
N ARG A 133 0.31 4.39 -10.14
CA ARG A 133 1.04 5.66 -10.15
C ARG A 133 0.54 6.64 -9.10
N ARG A 134 -0.79 6.79 -8.96
CA ARG A 134 -1.39 7.67 -7.95
C ARG A 134 -1.00 7.25 -6.52
N LEU A 135 -1.09 5.95 -6.24
CA LEU A 135 -0.80 5.39 -4.93
C LEU A 135 0.70 5.50 -4.59
N ASP A 136 1.55 5.22 -5.58
CA ASP A 136 3.00 5.33 -5.45
C ASP A 136 3.47 6.79 -5.25
N LEU A 137 2.86 7.74 -5.98
CA LEU A 137 3.12 9.17 -5.79
C LEU A 137 2.74 9.64 -4.39
N ARG A 138 1.64 9.15 -3.84
CA ARG A 138 1.21 9.48 -2.48
C ARG A 138 2.25 9.04 -1.44
N TRP A 139 2.75 7.81 -1.53
CA TRP A 139 3.83 7.32 -0.66
C TRP A 139 5.04 8.26 -0.64
N ARG A 140 5.48 8.71 -1.82
CA ARG A 140 6.63 9.62 -1.96
C ARG A 140 6.34 11.01 -1.41
N GLN A 141 5.15 11.53 -1.65
CA GLN A 141 4.73 12.84 -1.13
C GLN A 141 4.69 12.83 0.41
N ASP A 142 4.17 11.77 1.01
CA ASP A 142 4.09 11.61 2.46
C ASP A 142 5.50 11.55 3.08
N LEU A 143 6.42 10.78 2.49
CA LEU A 143 7.81 10.75 2.93
C LEU A 143 8.50 12.11 2.75
N ALA A 144 8.31 12.77 1.60
CA ALA A 144 8.87 14.10 1.35
C ALA A 144 8.35 15.14 2.34
N THR A 145 7.09 15.06 2.75
CA THR A 145 6.49 15.93 3.78
C THR A 145 7.21 15.75 5.12
N VAL A 146 7.41 14.51 5.56
CA VAL A 146 8.12 14.23 6.82
C VAL A 146 9.57 14.72 6.77
N ILE A 147 10.25 14.54 5.64
CA ILE A 147 11.63 15.05 5.45
C ILE A 147 11.64 16.58 5.48
N SER A 148 10.71 17.23 4.79
CA SER A 148 10.60 18.71 4.76
C SER A 148 10.31 19.29 6.16
N ASP A 149 9.49 18.61 6.95
CA ASP A 149 9.20 19.02 8.34
C ASP A 149 10.48 18.93 9.20
N GLY A 150 11.28 17.86 9.03
CA GLY A 150 12.53 17.70 9.77
C GLY A 150 13.64 18.68 9.32
N VAL A 151 13.64 19.09 8.05
CA VAL A 151 14.54 20.17 7.59
C VAL A 151 14.12 21.50 8.21
N ARG A 152 12.83 21.78 8.29
CA ARG A 152 12.28 23.01 8.85
C ARG A 152 12.57 23.16 10.35
N ASP A 153 12.55 22.08 11.10
CA ASP A 153 12.83 22.10 12.56
C ASP A 153 14.31 21.87 12.90
N GLY A 154 15.17 21.69 11.87
CA GLY A 154 16.61 21.50 12.04
C GLY A 154 17.03 20.08 12.43
N THR A 155 16.12 19.11 12.39
CA THR A 155 16.43 17.68 12.67
C THR A 155 17.23 17.06 11.54
N PHE A 156 16.98 17.47 10.28
CA PHE A 156 17.64 16.96 9.07
C PHE A 156 18.36 18.09 8.32
N ASP A 157 19.50 17.76 7.74
CA ASP A 157 20.18 18.60 6.72
C ASP A 157 20.01 17.92 5.35
N CYS A 158 19.02 18.39 4.59
CA CYS A 158 18.66 17.85 3.29
C CYS A 158 18.24 18.97 2.34
N VAL A 159 19.05 19.22 1.30
CA VAL A 159 18.83 20.30 0.34
C VAL A 159 17.63 20.04 -0.58
N ASP A 160 17.34 18.77 -0.85
CA ASP A 160 16.28 18.34 -1.76
C ASP A 160 15.40 17.25 -1.13
N PRO A 161 14.45 17.60 -0.24
CA PRO A 161 13.56 16.64 0.42
C PRO A 161 12.76 15.78 -0.55
N ALA A 162 12.30 16.34 -1.67
CA ALA A 162 11.54 15.61 -2.66
C ALA A 162 12.39 14.56 -3.39
N GLY A 163 13.59 14.92 -3.80
CA GLY A 163 14.55 14.01 -4.40
C GLY A 163 15.07 12.96 -3.42
N ALA A 164 15.30 13.32 -2.16
CA ALA A 164 15.65 12.37 -1.10
C ALA A 164 14.56 11.31 -0.91
N ALA A 165 13.29 11.73 -0.84
CA ALA A 165 12.16 10.81 -0.77
C ALA A 165 12.11 9.85 -1.98
N TRP A 166 12.40 10.34 -3.19
CA TRP A 166 12.52 9.53 -4.39
C TRP A 166 13.62 8.47 -4.27
N ARG A 167 14.83 8.87 -3.90
CA ARG A 167 16.00 7.99 -3.82
C ARG A 167 15.83 6.94 -2.72
N ILE A 168 15.38 7.35 -1.53
CA ILE A 168 15.08 6.43 -0.42
C ILE A 168 14.03 5.41 -0.88
N LYS A 169 12.89 5.86 -1.44
CA LYS A 169 11.84 4.94 -1.87
C LYS A 169 12.31 4.01 -2.99
N ALA A 170 13.04 4.49 -3.98
CA ALA A 170 13.54 3.65 -5.07
C ALA A 170 14.45 2.51 -4.57
N VAL A 171 15.29 2.79 -3.56
CA VAL A 171 16.12 1.74 -2.94
C VAL A 171 15.26 0.78 -2.12
N MET A 172 14.28 1.29 -1.38
CA MET A 172 13.32 0.46 -0.63
C MET A 172 12.55 -0.49 -1.56
N ASP A 173 12.02 0.02 -2.68
CA ASP A 173 11.31 -0.76 -3.68
C ASP A 173 12.22 -1.87 -4.26
N GLY A 174 13.42 -1.50 -4.70
CA GLY A 174 14.36 -2.45 -5.28
C GLY A 174 14.77 -3.56 -4.32
N LEU A 175 15.09 -3.21 -3.08
CA LEU A 175 15.47 -4.19 -2.05
C LEU A 175 14.28 -5.07 -1.63
N ALA A 176 13.07 -4.51 -1.58
CA ALA A 176 11.87 -5.27 -1.25
C ALA A 176 11.51 -6.28 -2.34
N VAL A 177 11.69 -5.94 -3.62
CA VAL A 177 11.56 -6.90 -4.72
C VAL A 177 12.56 -8.03 -4.57
N GLN A 178 13.85 -7.72 -4.29
CA GLN A 178 14.86 -8.76 -4.06
C GLN A 178 14.50 -9.70 -2.90
N LEU A 179 14.01 -9.12 -1.80
CA LEU A 179 13.61 -9.89 -0.63
C LEU A 179 12.34 -10.73 -0.85
N ALA A 180 11.40 -10.23 -1.66
CA ALA A 180 10.13 -10.90 -1.91
C ALA A 180 10.21 -11.98 -3.00
N VAL A 181 11.03 -11.76 -4.03
CA VAL A 181 11.08 -12.61 -5.24
C VAL A 181 12.20 -13.63 -5.17
N HIS A 182 13.34 -13.26 -4.57
CA HIS A 182 14.55 -14.11 -4.58
C HIS A 182 14.84 -14.66 -3.19
N ASP A 183 14.62 -15.97 -3.02
CA ASP A 183 14.91 -16.63 -1.74
C ASP A 183 16.40 -16.51 -1.36
N ARG A 184 16.66 -16.01 -0.14
CA ARG A 184 17.99 -15.91 0.49
C ARG A 184 19.04 -15.05 -0.23
N VAL A 185 18.67 -14.23 -1.22
CA VAL A 185 19.63 -13.29 -1.85
C VAL A 185 20.00 -12.17 -0.88
N ILE A 186 19.01 -11.63 -0.17
CA ILE A 186 19.22 -10.70 0.94
C ILE A 186 18.40 -11.12 2.16
N SER A 187 18.94 -10.85 3.34
CA SER A 187 18.21 -11.04 4.60
C SER A 187 17.39 -9.77 4.95
N ARG A 188 16.37 -9.92 5.80
CA ARG A 188 15.64 -8.77 6.36
C ARG A 188 16.52 -7.79 7.11
N ARG A 189 17.58 -8.31 7.77
CA ARG A 189 18.58 -7.48 8.45
C ARG A 189 19.33 -6.61 7.44
N GLN A 190 19.85 -7.20 6.37
CA GLN A 190 20.54 -6.45 5.31
C GLN A 190 19.61 -5.41 4.66
N PHE A 191 18.35 -5.79 4.39
CA PHE A 191 17.34 -4.85 3.92
C PHE A 191 17.22 -3.64 4.85
N THR A 192 17.04 -3.87 6.15
CA THR A 192 16.88 -2.80 7.14
C THR A 192 18.15 -1.95 7.25
N ASP A 193 19.31 -2.59 7.36
CA ASP A 193 20.61 -1.91 7.52
C ASP A 193 20.92 -1.02 6.30
N TRP A 194 20.67 -1.52 5.09
CA TRP A 194 20.95 -0.76 3.86
C TRP A 194 19.96 0.41 3.65
N ILE A 195 18.70 0.24 3.98
CA ILE A 195 17.73 1.34 3.91
C ILE A 195 18.09 2.44 4.92
N ARG A 196 18.46 2.08 6.13
CA ARG A 196 18.92 3.04 7.13
C ARG A 196 20.14 3.80 6.65
N LEU A 197 21.11 3.10 6.09
CA LEU A 197 22.31 3.72 5.54
C LEU A 197 21.98 4.74 4.45
N VAL A 198 21.06 4.39 3.53
CA VAL A 198 20.63 5.31 2.46
C VAL A 198 19.87 6.50 3.05
N ALA A 199 18.90 6.26 3.93
CA ALA A 199 18.14 7.33 4.56
C ALA A 199 19.04 8.27 5.39
N ALA A 200 20.00 7.72 6.15
CA ALA A 200 20.94 8.51 6.93
C ALA A 200 21.80 9.43 6.03
N ARG A 201 22.30 8.92 4.90
CA ARG A 201 23.05 9.73 3.92
C ARG A 201 22.23 10.84 3.31
N GLU A 202 20.99 10.57 2.95
CA GLU A 202 20.09 11.57 2.35
C GLU A 202 19.66 12.66 3.33
N LEU A 203 19.64 12.36 4.65
CA LEU A 203 19.17 13.24 5.70
C LEU A 203 20.30 13.82 6.56
N SER A 204 21.57 13.51 6.23
CA SER A 204 22.77 13.91 6.97
C SER A 204 22.73 13.46 8.44
N LEU A 205 22.33 12.22 8.68
CA LEU A 205 22.22 11.58 9.99
C LEU A 205 23.30 10.52 10.21
N ASP A 206 23.56 10.16 11.46
CA ASP A 206 24.22 8.89 11.77
C ASP A 206 23.24 7.72 11.50
N PRO A 207 23.65 6.64 10.83
CA PRO A 207 22.79 5.46 10.66
C PRO A 207 22.23 4.91 11.98
N ALA A 208 22.93 5.05 13.10
CA ALA A 208 22.46 4.66 14.42
C ALA A 208 21.27 5.48 14.92
N ASP A 209 21.10 6.72 14.43
CA ASP A 209 19.92 7.53 14.74
C ASP A 209 18.64 6.95 14.14
N LEU A 210 18.74 6.03 13.18
CA LEU A 210 17.61 5.38 12.54
C LEU A 210 17.30 3.96 13.07
N ASP A 211 17.90 3.57 14.19
CA ASP A 211 17.59 2.32 14.91
C ASP A 211 16.21 2.29 15.58
#